data_6786a5f7a0839af113056f7f47be0d39
#
_entry.id   6786a5f7a0839af113056f7f47be0d39
#
_cell.length_a   1.000
_cell.length_b   1.000
_cell.length_c   1.000
_cell.angle_alpha   90.00
_cell.angle_beta   90.00
_cell.angle_gamma   90.00
#
_symmetry.space_group_name_H-M   'P 1'
#
loop_
_entity.id
_entity.type
_entity.pdbx_description
1 polymer ?
#
loop_
_entity_poly.entity_id
_entity_poly.type
_entity_poly.pdbx_seq_one_letter_code
_entity_poly.pdbx_strand_id
1 'polypeptide(L)'
;IQIDGVEHCGQTNQGEFLVTISATDVSSHWWEGEAVLGKGQTRTLEALKAIRGRFPIGWQEIHPDNGSSFINYFVYDYAHKTKLEFSRSRPYKKNDNCFVEQKNSKNVRQVVGHVRYDTIREQDILNDLYHNELRLYKNFFQAAMRLETKERNNGHIYRKYQEAKTPYQYLMDNPNTTEEAKQKLKSEYENLNPAKLKRSIQAKLKLLGEIYKAKYGTNIAQNDESKVTFSFDPTTGFRLP
;
A
#
# COMPACT_ATOMS: atom_id res chain seq x y z
N ILE A 1 8.07 0.87 10.56
CA ILE A 1 7.25 0.97 9.34
C ILE A 1 8.10 0.53 8.15
N GLN A 2 7.64 -0.49 7.40
CA GLN A 2 8.24 -0.86 6.11
C GLN A 2 7.74 0.06 5.00
N ILE A 3 8.66 0.47 4.11
CA ILE A 3 8.39 1.40 3.02
C ILE A 3 8.94 0.84 1.72
N ASP A 4 8.19 1.00 0.63
CA ASP A 4 8.59 0.58 -0.70
C ASP A 4 7.87 1.39 -1.78
N GLY A 5 8.38 1.35 -3.02
CA GLY A 5 7.84 2.06 -4.18
C GLY A 5 7.26 1.13 -5.24
N VAL A 6 6.03 1.35 -5.66
CA VAL A 6 5.40 0.62 -6.75
C VAL A 6 5.41 1.47 -8.02
N GLU A 7 6.21 1.07 -8.99
CA GLU A 7 6.37 1.79 -10.26
C GLU A 7 5.24 1.50 -11.23
N HIS A 8 4.56 2.53 -11.71
CA HIS A 8 3.52 2.43 -12.72
C HIS A 8 4.08 2.74 -14.12
N CYS A 9 5.11 2.01 -14.52
CA CYS A 9 5.82 2.21 -15.78
C CYS A 9 5.16 1.49 -16.99
N GLY A 10 4.25 0.55 -16.76
CA GLY A 10 3.71 -0.30 -17.83
C GLY A 10 4.80 -1.17 -18.45
N GLN A 11 4.87 -1.19 -19.78
CA GLN A 11 5.83 -2.01 -20.53
C GLN A 11 7.20 -1.34 -20.74
N THR A 12 7.37 -0.07 -20.39
CA THR A 12 8.63 0.66 -20.62
C THR A 12 8.96 1.57 -19.44
N ASN A 13 10.24 1.59 -19.07
CA ASN A 13 10.79 2.46 -18.03
C ASN A 13 11.25 3.83 -18.59
N GLN A 14 10.99 4.12 -19.87
CA GLN A 14 11.37 5.39 -20.48
C GLN A 14 10.45 6.52 -20.04
N GLY A 15 11.00 7.72 -19.82
CA GLY A 15 10.28 8.91 -19.39
C GLY A 15 9.82 8.86 -17.93
N GLU A 16 9.11 9.89 -17.49
CA GLU A 16 8.53 9.95 -16.16
C GLU A 16 7.24 9.10 -16.10
N PHE A 17 7.01 8.49 -14.97
CA PHE A 17 5.79 7.74 -14.64
C PHE A 17 5.51 7.84 -13.15
N LEU A 18 4.29 7.53 -12.76
CA LEU A 18 3.91 7.56 -11.36
C LEU A 18 4.54 6.42 -10.57
N VAL A 19 4.90 6.73 -9.34
CA VAL A 19 5.33 5.75 -8.34
C VAL A 19 4.41 5.87 -7.13
N THR A 20 3.80 4.78 -6.70
CA THR A 20 3.08 4.75 -5.43
C THR A 20 4.08 4.44 -4.32
N ILE A 21 4.33 5.40 -3.46
CA ILE A 21 5.03 5.19 -2.20
C ILE A 21 4.05 4.50 -1.25
N SER A 22 4.45 3.37 -0.72
CA SER A 22 3.64 2.50 0.13
C SER A 22 4.31 2.34 1.49
N ALA A 23 3.55 2.52 2.55
CA ALA A 23 4.03 2.33 3.91
C ALA A 23 3.11 1.35 4.66
N THR A 24 3.72 0.41 5.38
CA THR A 24 3.01 -0.62 6.12
C THR A 24 3.57 -0.76 7.53
N ASP A 25 2.71 -0.65 8.53
CA ASP A 25 3.07 -1.02 9.90
C ASP A 25 3.15 -2.53 10.06
N VAL A 26 4.30 -3.03 10.48
CA VAL A 26 4.55 -4.46 10.65
C VAL A 26 3.65 -5.05 11.74
N SER A 27 3.35 -4.26 12.78
CA SER A 27 2.62 -4.74 13.96
C SER A 27 1.12 -4.85 13.71
N SER A 28 0.51 -3.89 13.05
CA SER A 28 -0.94 -3.86 12.79
C SER A 28 -1.33 -4.22 11.37
N HIS A 29 -0.38 -4.29 10.45
CA HIS A 29 -0.62 -4.35 8.99
C HIS A 29 -1.36 -3.13 8.43
N TRP A 30 -1.42 -2.01 9.16
CA TRP A 30 -1.97 -0.77 8.64
C TRP A 30 -1.20 -0.30 7.44
N TRP A 31 -1.92 0.09 6.40
CA TRP A 31 -1.34 0.49 5.12
C TRP A 31 -1.79 1.89 4.70
N GLU A 32 -0.86 2.66 4.18
CA GLU A 32 -1.11 3.95 3.52
C GLU A 32 -0.32 4.02 2.21
N GLY A 33 -0.86 4.72 1.23
CA GLY A 33 -0.23 4.94 -0.06
C GLY A 33 -0.28 6.40 -0.50
N GLU A 34 0.71 6.81 -1.31
CA GLU A 34 0.80 8.13 -1.95
C GLU A 34 1.40 7.99 -3.34
N ALA A 35 0.74 8.46 -4.38
CA ALA A 35 1.27 8.47 -5.74
C ALA A 35 2.02 9.78 -6.02
N VAL A 36 3.21 9.67 -6.57
CA VAL A 36 4.06 10.80 -6.98
C VAL A 36 4.53 10.61 -8.42
N LEU A 37 4.75 11.71 -9.15
CA LEU A 37 5.31 11.64 -10.48
C LEU A 37 6.84 11.54 -10.40
N GLY A 38 7.39 10.47 -10.99
CA GLY A 38 8.82 10.18 -10.98
C GLY A 38 9.37 9.68 -9.64
N LYS A 39 10.68 9.42 -9.61
CA LYS A 39 11.42 8.88 -8.46
C LYS A 39 12.25 9.94 -7.71
N GLY A 40 11.85 11.19 -7.79
CA GLY A 40 12.61 12.31 -7.19
C GLY A 40 12.63 12.21 -5.65
N GLN A 41 13.81 12.41 -5.06
CA GLN A 41 14.02 12.28 -3.61
C GLN A 41 13.16 13.24 -2.79
N THR A 42 12.97 14.49 -3.27
CA THR A 42 12.13 15.49 -2.60
C THR A 42 10.66 15.07 -2.62
N ARG A 43 10.14 14.63 -3.78
CA ARG A 43 8.76 14.14 -3.92
C ARG A 43 8.51 12.91 -3.05
N THR A 44 9.49 12.00 -2.98
CA THR A 44 9.43 10.83 -2.09
C THR A 44 9.34 11.25 -0.62
N LEU A 45 10.15 12.22 -0.18
CA LEU A 45 10.08 12.73 1.18
C LEU A 45 8.74 13.40 1.50
N GLU A 46 8.21 14.20 0.56
CA GLU A 46 6.88 14.82 0.73
C GLU A 46 5.77 13.76 0.84
N ALA A 47 5.82 12.72 0.02
CA ALA A 47 4.92 11.59 0.11
C ALA A 47 5.02 10.88 1.47
N LEU A 48 6.22 10.63 1.98
CA LEU A 48 6.43 10.02 3.30
C LEU A 48 5.86 10.87 4.43
N LYS A 49 6.01 12.20 4.37
CA LYS A 49 5.42 13.12 5.33
C LYS A 49 3.88 13.08 5.29
N ALA A 50 3.30 13.09 4.09
CA ALA A 50 1.86 13.01 3.88
C ALA A 50 1.31 11.67 4.40
N ILE A 51 1.95 10.55 4.08
CA ILE A 51 1.62 9.21 4.58
C ILE A 51 1.67 9.19 6.11
N ARG A 52 2.77 9.65 6.71
CA ARG A 52 2.93 9.69 8.17
C ARG A 52 1.84 10.49 8.87
N GLY A 53 1.42 11.59 8.27
CA GLY A 53 0.33 12.42 8.80
C GLY A 53 -1.04 11.73 8.82
N ARG A 54 -1.25 10.71 7.99
CA ARG A 54 -2.48 9.91 7.94
C ARG A 54 -2.44 8.66 8.82
N PHE A 55 -1.26 8.23 9.28
CA PHE A 55 -1.17 7.08 10.18
C PHE A 55 -1.87 7.37 11.51
N PRO A 56 -2.65 6.43 12.04
CA PRO A 56 -3.33 6.62 13.33
C PRO A 56 -2.40 6.48 14.54
N ILE A 57 -1.18 5.98 14.33
CA ILE A 57 -0.16 5.76 15.35
C ILE A 57 1.14 6.47 14.98
N GLY A 58 1.91 6.85 16.00
CA GLY A 58 3.25 7.39 15.79
C GLY A 58 4.21 6.36 15.22
N TRP A 59 5.06 6.77 14.29
CA TRP A 59 6.14 5.94 13.78
C TRP A 59 7.31 5.91 14.77
N GLN A 60 7.93 4.76 14.94
CA GLN A 60 9.15 4.58 15.73
C GLN A 60 10.36 4.44 14.82
N GLU A 61 10.21 3.71 13.71
CA GLU A 61 11.26 3.35 12.78
C GLU A 61 10.76 3.47 11.34
N ILE A 62 11.65 3.85 10.45
CA ILE A 62 11.50 3.78 8.99
C ILE A 62 12.42 2.68 8.46
N HIS A 63 11.86 1.70 7.77
CA HIS A 63 12.58 0.59 7.17
C HIS A 63 12.29 0.50 5.67
N PRO A 64 12.98 1.26 4.80
CA PRO A 64 12.85 1.17 3.36
C PRO A 64 13.63 -0.01 2.76
N ASP A 65 13.37 -0.26 1.48
CA ASP A 65 14.27 -1.03 0.64
C ASP A 65 15.60 -0.27 0.38
N ASN A 66 16.49 -0.83 -0.46
CA ASN A 66 17.76 -0.18 -0.81
C ASN A 66 17.65 0.79 -1.99
N GLY A 67 16.46 1.20 -2.39
CA GLY A 67 16.24 2.14 -3.49
C GLY A 67 16.79 3.53 -3.21
N SER A 68 17.42 4.16 -4.19
CA SER A 68 18.00 5.51 -4.08
C SER A 68 16.96 6.60 -3.76
N SER A 69 15.69 6.34 -4.04
CA SER A 69 14.58 7.23 -3.68
C SER A 69 14.38 7.34 -2.17
N PHE A 70 14.76 6.29 -1.42
CA PHE A 70 14.63 6.21 0.03
C PHE A 70 15.97 6.32 0.75
N ILE A 71 17.04 5.70 0.21
CA ILE A 71 18.36 5.77 0.79
C ILE A 71 19.08 7.03 0.27
N ASN A 72 18.75 8.17 0.87
CA ASN A 72 19.31 9.46 0.53
C ASN A 72 19.35 10.39 1.74
N TYR A 73 20.08 11.51 1.59
CA TYR A 73 20.26 12.48 2.67
C TYR A 73 18.93 13.08 3.17
N PHE A 74 17.98 13.36 2.30
CA PHE A 74 16.72 14.01 2.69
C PHE A 74 15.87 13.14 3.62
N VAL A 75 15.74 11.85 3.30
CA VAL A 75 14.98 10.89 4.13
C VAL A 75 15.72 10.61 5.44
N TYR A 76 17.05 10.47 5.38
CA TYR A 76 17.88 10.27 6.56
C TYR A 76 17.81 11.47 7.52
N ASP A 77 18.00 12.70 7.01
CA ASP A 77 17.91 13.93 7.79
C ASP A 77 16.52 14.11 8.42
N TYR A 78 15.48 13.80 7.65
CA TYR A 78 14.11 13.80 8.16
C TYR A 78 13.92 12.81 9.32
N ALA A 79 14.37 11.57 9.16
CA ALA A 79 14.28 10.57 10.21
C ALA A 79 15.03 11.04 11.48
N HIS A 80 16.25 11.55 11.33
CA HIS A 80 17.06 12.07 12.43
C HIS A 80 16.37 13.26 13.15
N LYS A 81 15.89 14.25 12.38
CA LYS A 81 15.19 15.43 12.94
C LYS A 81 13.91 15.08 13.66
N THR A 82 13.22 14.02 13.21
CA THR A 82 11.96 13.57 13.83
C THR A 82 12.15 12.43 14.83
N LYS A 83 13.40 12.12 15.19
CA LYS A 83 13.78 11.07 16.15
C LYS A 83 13.23 9.68 15.80
N LEU A 84 13.19 9.37 14.50
CA LEU A 84 12.86 8.04 14.00
C LEU A 84 14.13 7.22 13.86
N GLU A 85 14.10 5.97 14.25
CA GLU A 85 15.11 5.00 13.87
C GLU A 85 15.09 4.80 12.36
N PHE A 86 16.28 4.68 11.77
CA PHE A 86 16.43 4.46 10.33
C PHE A 86 17.22 3.18 10.12
N SER A 87 16.54 2.15 9.66
CA SER A 87 17.18 0.91 9.21
C SER A 87 16.96 0.70 7.71
N ARG A 88 17.50 -0.35 7.15
CA ARG A 88 17.29 -0.71 5.75
C ARG A 88 17.36 -2.22 5.55
N SER A 89 16.72 -2.69 4.50
CA SER A 89 16.78 -4.08 4.09
C SER A 89 18.23 -4.52 3.81
N ARG A 90 18.59 -5.71 4.29
CA ARG A 90 19.91 -6.29 4.02
C ARG A 90 20.01 -6.67 2.55
N PRO A 91 21.19 -6.51 1.92
CA PRO A 91 21.39 -6.95 0.55
C PRO A 91 21.01 -8.43 0.36
N TYR A 92 20.26 -8.73 -0.69
CA TYR A 92 19.82 -10.09 -1.05
C TYR A 92 18.90 -10.80 -0.04
N LYS A 93 18.34 -10.11 0.96
CA LYS A 93 17.40 -10.66 1.92
C LYS A 93 15.96 -10.24 1.58
N LYS A 94 15.33 -10.96 0.66
CA LYS A 94 13.95 -10.68 0.15
C LYS A 94 12.87 -10.62 1.25
N ASN A 95 13.10 -11.25 2.40
CA ASN A 95 12.10 -11.28 3.47
C ASN A 95 12.13 -10.04 4.38
N ASP A 96 13.13 -9.17 4.24
CA ASP A 96 13.27 -8.02 5.14
C ASP A 96 12.16 -6.97 4.93
N ASN A 97 11.55 -6.91 3.70
CA ASN A 97 10.46 -6.00 3.35
C ASN A 97 9.14 -6.72 2.99
N CYS A 98 8.96 -7.96 3.45
CA CYS A 98 7.87 -8.83 3.01
C CYS A 98 6.46 -8.29 3.30
N PHE A 99 6.28 -7.49 4.36
CA PHE A 99 4.95 -6.95 4.71
C PHE A 99 4.50 -5.87 3.72
N VAL A 100 5.38 -4.91 3.39
CA VAL A 100 5.04 -3.87 2.42
C VAL A 100 4.96 -4.46 1.00
N GLU A 101 5.82 -5.41 0.62
CA GLU A 101 5.74 -6.11 -0.67
C GLU A 101 4.39 -6.84 -0.84
N GLN A 102 3.91 -7.53 0.21
CA GLN A 102 2.59 -8.15 0.19
C GLN A 102 1.47 -7.12 0.00
N LYS A 103 1.56 -5.97 0.68
CA LYS A 103 0.58 -4.88 0.53
C LYS A 103 0.67 -4.24 -0.86
N ASN A 104 1.86 -4.07 -1.41
CA ASN A 104 2.07 -3.59 -2.77
C ASN A 104 1.37 -4.48 -3.80
N SER A 105 1.47 -5.79 -3.65
CA SER A 105 0.73 -6.73 -4.49
C SER A 105 -0.78 -6.57 -4.32
N LYS A 106 -1.29 -6.63 -3.07
CA LYS A 106 -2.75 -6.70 -2.79
C LYS A 106 -3.47 -5.36 -2.85
N ASN A 107 -2.81 -4.28 -2.41
CA ASN A 107 -3.46 -2.97 -2.25
C ASN A 107 -3.17 -2.05 -3.44
N VAL A 108 -2.08 -2.28 -4.18
CA VAL A 108 -1.72 -1.46 -5.33
C VAL A 108 -1.91 -2.26 -6.62
N ARG A 109 -1.08 -3.29 -6.88
CA ARG A 109 -1.08 -3.99 -8.17
C ARG A 109 -2.40 -4.67 -8.52
N GLN A 110 -3.03 -5.36 -7.60
CA GLN A 110 -4.34 -6.01 -7.81
C GLN A 110 -5.50 -5.01 -7.92
N VAL A 111 -5.32 -3.77 -7.49
CA VAL A 111 -6.35 -2.73 -7.53
C VAL A 111 -6.22 -1.89 -8.80
N VAL A 112 -5.05 -1.29 -9.02
CA VAL A 112 -4.84 -0.33 -10.12
C VAL A 112 -4.08 -0.92 -11.31
N GLY A 113 -3.72 -2.21 -11.24
CA GLY A 113 -3.09 -2.95 -12.35
C GLY A 113 -1.60 -2.67 -12.52
N HIS A 114 -1.06 -3.18 -13.63
CA HIS A 114 0.33 -3.03 -14.05
C HIS A 114 0.50 -2.05 -15.22
N VAL A 115 -0.47 -1.19 -15.41
CA VAL A 115 -0.51 -0.22 -16.51
C VAL A 115 0.36 1.00 -16.24
N ARG A 116 0.61 1.78 -17.31
CA ARG A 116 1.36 3.03 -17.18
C ARG A 116 0.44 4.17 -16.77
N TYR A 117 0.84 4.83 -15.69
CA TYR A 117 0.29 6.12 -15.26
C TYR A 117 1.42 7.15 -15.26
N ASP A 118 1.24 8.29 -15.93
CA ASP A 118 2.30 9.29 -16.12
C ASP A 118 1.78 10.73 -16.23
N THR A 119 0.54 10.97 -15.82
CA THR A 119 -0.07 12.31 -15.84
C THR A 119 -0.46 12.78 -14.44
N ILE A 120 -0.49 14.09 -14.23
CA ILE A 120 -0.97 14.70 -12.97
C ILE A 120 -2.43 14.32 -12.70
N ARG A 121 -3.28 14.26 -13.73
CA ARG A 121 -4.68 13.85 -13.56
C ARG A 121 -4.81 12.42 -13.01
N GLU A 122 -3.98 11.50 -13.49
CA GLU A 122 -3.93 10.13 -12.95
C GLU A 122 -3.40 10.11 -11.52
N GLN A 123 -2.39 10.94 -11.21
CA GLN A 123 -1.87 11.11 -9.85
C GLN A 123 -2.97 11.58 -8.88
N ASP A 124 -3.73 12.59 -9.27
CA ASP A 124 -4.81 13.14 -8.44
C ASP A 124 -5.89 12.10 -8.15
N ILE A 125 -6.28 11.30 -9.16
CA ILE A 125 -7.27 10.24 -8.99
C ILE A 125 -6.73 9.10 -8.11
N LEU A 126 -5.45 8.72 -8.29
CA LEU A 126 -4.82 7.70 -7.46
C LEU A 126 -4.72 8.16 -6.00
N ASN A 127 -4.31 9.40 -5.77
CA ASN A 127 -4.23 9.96 -4.43
C ASN A 127 -5.60 10.10 -3.78
N ASP A 128 -6.60 10.57 -4.52
CA ASP A 128 -7.97 10.60 -4.02
C ASP A 128 -8.48 9.19 -3.67
N LEU A 129 -8.18 8.18 -4.49
CA LEU A 129 -8.49 6.78 -4.19
C LEU A 129 -7.76 6.28 -2.93
N TYR A 130 -6.46 6.54 -2.81
CA TYR A 130 -5.64 6.05 -1.69
C TYR A 130 -6.01 6.73 -0.38
N HIS A 131 -6.20 8.05 -0.38
CA HIS A 131 -6.46 8.83 0.83
C HIS A 131 -7.85 8.59 1.43
N ASN A 132 -8.83 8.30 0.58
CA ASN A 132 -10.22 8.24 0.98
C ASN A 132 -10.73 6.79 1.05
N GLU A 133 -10.98 6.15 -0.09
CA GLU A 133 -11.73 4.90 -0.06
C GLU A 133 -10.85 3.68 0.18
N LEU A 134 -9.70 3.60 -0.50
CA LEU A 134 -8.91 2.37 -0.49
C LEU A 134 -8.28 2.11 0.87
N ARG A 135 -7.66 3.13 1.49
CA ARG A 135 -7.10 2.98 2.84
C ARG A 135 -8.16 2.57 3.85
N LEU A 136 -9.35 3.19 3.78
CA LEU A 136 -10.45 2.89 4.68
C LEU A 136 -10.95 1.46 4.47
N TYR A 137 -11.17 1.07 3.21
CA TYR A 137 -11.63 -0.28 2.91
C TYR A 137 -10.60 -1.34 3.33
N LYS A 138 -9.32 -1.13 3.02
CA LYS A 138 -8.25 -2.09 3.31
C LYS A 138 -7.93 -2.21 4.81
N ASN A 139 -7.95 -1.10 5.54
CA ASN A 139 -7.57 -1.11 6.94
C ASN A 139 -8.72 -1.48 7.89
N PHE A 140 -9.96 -1.13 7.54
CA PHE A 140 -11.11 -1.38 8.41
C PHE A 140 -11.88 -2.67 8.08
N PHE A 141 -11.87 -3.14 6.83
CA PHE A 141 -12.73 -4.23 6.39
C PHE A 141 -12.01 -5.42 5.76
N GLN A 142 -10.71 -5.32 5.47
CA GLN A 142 -9.94 -6.45 4.96
C GLN A 142 -9.06 -7.07 6.03
N ALA A 143 -9.43 -8.27 6.46
CA ALA A 143 -8.65 -9.02 7.43
C ALA A 143 -7.33 -9.55 6.83
N ALA A 144 -6.33 -9.66 7.70
CA ALA A 144 -5.04 -10.29 7.41
C ALA A 144 -4.76 -11.35 8.48
N MET A 145 -4.20 -12.47 8.05
CA MET A 145 -3.73 -13.51 8.96
C MET A 145 -2.25 -13.32 9.25
N ARG A 146 -1.86 -13.48 10.51
CA ARG A 146 -0.45 -13.52 10.92
C ARG A 146 0.01 -14.96 11.00
N LEU A 147 1.21 -15.21 10.50
CA LEU A 147 1.86 -16.50 10.69
C LEU A 147 2.25 -16.65 12.17
N GLU A 148 1.71 -17.67 12.84
CA GLU A 148 1.99 -17.99 14.24
C GLU A 148 3.19 -18.90 14.33
N THR A 149 3.13 -20.04 13.63
CA THR A 149 4.24 -21.00 13.58
C THR A 149 4.54 -21.46 12.16
N LYS A 150 5.81 -21.76 11.91
CA LYS A 150 6.30 -22.36 10.66
C LYS A 150 7.26 -23.48 11.01
N GLU A 151 6.83 -24.69 10.80
CA GLU A 151 7.59 -25.89 11.08
C GLU A 151 7.92 -26.63 9.79
N ARG A 152 9.06 -27.29 9.77
CA ARG A 152 9.45 -28.16 8.65
C ARG A 152 9.59 -29.61 9.16
N ASN A 153 8.67 -30.48 8.71
CA ASN A 153 8.67 -31.89 9.03
C ASN A 153 8.79 -32.73 7.75
N ASN A 154 9.77 -33.59 7.67
CA ASN A 154 10.00 -34.49 6.53
C ASN A 154 9.97 -33.78 5.15
N GLY A 155 10.55 -32.57 5.06
CA GLY A 155 10.57 -31.81 3.82
C GLY A 155 9.31 -30.95 3.57
N HIS A 156 8.22 -31.17 4.28
CA HIS A 156 6.99 -30.38 4.18
C HIS A 156 7.00 -29.22 5.16
N ILE A 157 6.45 -28.08 4.71
CA ILE A 157 6.33 -26.86 5.52
C ILE A 157 4.90 -26.74 6.02
N TYR A 158 4.74 -26.81 7.33
CA TYR A 158 3.47 -26.55 8.03
C TYR A 158 3.45 -25.11 8.52
N ARG A 159 2.34 -24.41 8.27
CA ARG A 159 2.12 -23.04 8.70
C ARG A 159 0.83 -22.98 9.49
N LYS A 160 0.91 -22.51 10.73
CA LYS A 160 -0.26 -22.17 11.54
C LYS A 160 -0.42 -20.65 11.54
N TYR A 161 -1.61 -20.17 11.32
CA TYR A 161 -1.94 -18.77 11.31
C TYR A 161 -2.84 -18.42 12.49
N GLN A 162 -2.69 -17.20 12.98
CA GLN A 162 -3.60 -16.63 13.96
C GLN A 162 -4.97 -16.38 13.34
N GLU A 163 -5.97 -16.12 14.18
CA GLU A 163 -7.27 -15.63 13.71
C GLU A 163 -7.11 -14.39 12.83
N ALA A 164 -7.89 -14.35 11.74
CA ALA A 164 -7.83 -13.25 10.80
C ALA A 164 -8.46 -11.99 11.40
N LYS A 165 -7.67 -10.92 11.52
CA LYS A 165 -8.10 -9.61 12.02
C LYS A 165 -7.80 -8.52 11.01
N THR A 166 -8.64 -7.48 11.00
CA THR A 166 -8.35 -6.27 10.22
C THR A 166 -7.22 -5.47 10.88
N PRO A 167 -6.48 -4.63 10.12
CA PRO A 167 -5.52 -3.69 10.71
C PRO A 167 -6.13 -2.84 11.84
N TYR A 168 -7.37 -2.40 11.66
CA TYR A 168 -8.14 -1.71 12.70
C TYR A 168 -8.24 -2.54 13.99
N GLN A 169 -8.65 -3.81 13.90
CA GLN A 169 -8.76 -4.70 15.06
C GLN A 169 -7.41 -4.93 15.73
N TYR A 170 -6.31 -5.10 14.95
CA TYR A 170 -4.98 -5.20 15.52
C TYR A 170 -4.58 -3.94 16.31
N LEU A 171 -4.93 -2.74 15.83
CA LEU A 171 -4.66 -1.49 16.57
C LEU A 171 -5.53 -1.37 17.83
N MET A 172 -6.78 -1.79 17.76
CA MET A 172 -7.68 -1.76 18.94
C MET A 172 -7.20 -2.71 20.05
N ASP A 173 -6.67 -3.88 19.68
CA ASP A 173 -6.15 -4.88 20.61
C ASP A 173 -4.75 -4.56 21.13
N ASN A 174 -4.02 -3.64 20.48
CA ASN A 174 -2.64 -3.33 20.87
C ASN A 174 -2.62 -2.43 22.11
N PRO A 175 -1.97 -2.84 23.22
CA PRO A 175 -1.86 -2.04 24.43
C PRO A 175 -1.06 -0.75 24.24
N ASN A 176 -0.19 -0.68 23.23
CA ASN A 176 0.61 0.50 22.93
C ASN A 176 -0.15 1.55 22.07
N THR A 177 -1.33 1.24 21.59
CA THR A 177 -2.20 2.22 20.92
C THR A 177 -2.87 3.08 21.98
N THR A 178 -2.70 4.41 21.89
CA THR A 178 -3.29 5.34 22.87
C THR A 178 -4.81 5.31 22.82
N GLU A 179 -5.46 5.55 23.94
CA GLU A 179 -6.93 5.59 24.00
C GLU A 179 -7.54 6.66 23.09
N GLU A 180 -6.86 7.79 22.89
CA GLU A 180 -7.27 8.83 21.95
C GLU A 180 -7.27 8.30 20.50
N ALA A 181 -6.22 7.56 20.09
CA ALA A 181 -6.15 6.94 18.78
C ALA A 181 -7.24 5.89 18.60
N LYS A 182 -7.51 5.06 19.63
CA LYS A 182 -8.59 4.07 19.61
C LYS A 182 -9.97 4.71 19.46
N GLN A 183 -10.24 5.77 20.21
CA GLN A 183 -11.51 6.51 20.13
C GLN A 183 -11.71 7.13 18.74
N LYS A 184 -10.66 7.75 18.17
CA LYS A 184 -10.70 8.30 16.82
C LYS A 184 -10.97 7.22 15.77
N LEU A 185 -10.27 6.09 15.84
CA LEU A 185 -10.46 4.95 14.95
C LEU A 185 -11.87 4.36 15.06
N LYS A 186 -12.40 4.24 16.27
CA LYS A 186 -13.76 3.76 16.52
C LYS A 186 -14.79 4.69 15.92
N SER A 187 -14.68 6.00 16.16
CA SER A 187 -15.59 6.99 15.57
C SER A 187 -15.51 7.00 14.03
N GLU A 188 -14.32 6.84 13.44
CA GLU A 188 -14.16 6.70 11.99
C GLU A 188 -14.87 5.43 11.49
N TYR A 189 -14.65 4.28 12.12
CA TYR A 189 -15.27 2.99 11.76
C TYR A 189 -16.80 3.04 11.78
N GLU A 190 -17.41 3.63 12.80
CA GLU A 190 -18.86 3.73 12.97
C GLU A 190 -19.53 4.51 11.83
N ASN A 191 -18.82 5.41 11.17
CA ASN A 191 -19.29 6.21 10.03
C ASN A 191 -19.01 5.57 8.67
N LEU A 192 -18.32 4.42 8.61
CA LEU A 192 -17.95 3.78 7.36
C LEU A 192 -19.03 2.79 6.88
N ASN A 193 -19.22 2.77 5.56
CA ASN A 193 -20.05 1.77 4.89
C ASN A 193 -19.19 1.06 3.81
N PRO A 194 -18.85 -0.23 4.00
CA PRO A 194 -17.99 -0.96 3.08
C PRO A 194 -18.56 -1.08 1.67
N ALA A 195 -19.90 -1.18 1.53
CA ALA A 195 -20.53 -1.25 0.23
C ALA A 195 -20.44 0.09 -0.53
N LYS A 196 -20.56 1.22 0.19
CA LYS A 196 -20.37 2.56 -0.40
C LYS A 196 -18.90 2.75 -0.82
N LEU A 197 -17.95 2.40 0.05
CA LEU A 197 -16.52 2.46 -0.27
C LEU A 197 -16.19 1.63 -1.52
N LYS A 198 -16.69 0.40 -1.60
CA LYS A 198 -16.48 -0.47 -2.75
C LYS A 198 -17.00 0.15 -4.05
N ARG A 199 -18.23 0.71 -4.04
CA ARG A 199 -18.79 1.38 -5.24
C ARG A 199 -17.95 2.58 -5.66
N SER A 200 -17.49 3.39 -4.71
CA SER A 200 -16.64 4.55 -4.99
C SER A 200 -15.28 4.13 -5.56
N ILE A 201 -14.64 3.10 -5.00
CA ILE A 201 -13.41 2.50 -5.55
C ILE A 201 -13.64 2.08 -7.01
N GLN A 202 -14.71 1.34 -7.30
CA GLN A 202 -15.01 0.89 -8.67
C GLN A 202 -15.22 2.06 -9.63
N ALA A 203 -15.89 3.13 -9.21
CA ALA A 203 -16.10 4.33 -10.04
C ALA A 203 -14.75 5.02 -10.38
N LYS A 204 -13.84 5.17 -9.41
CA LYS A 204 -12.51 5.74 -9.64
C LYS A 204 -11.64 4.86 -10.53
N LEU A 205 -11.70 3.54 -10.36
CA LEU A 205 -10.98 2.60 -11.22
C LEU A 205 -11.51 2.63 -12.67
N LYS A 206 -12.83 2.76 -12.84
CA LYS A 206 -13.44 2.93 -14.16
C LYS A 206 -12.94 4.22 -14.84
N LEU A 207 -12.89 5.33 -14.09
CA LEU A 207 -12.37 6.60 -14.60
C LEU A 207 -10.88 6.49 -15.02
N LEU A 208 -10.03 5.83 -14.21
CA LEU A 208 -8.64 5.54 -14.59
C LEU A 208 -8.56 4.72 -15.87
N GLY A 209 -9.42 3.71 -16.02
CA GLY A 209 -9.52 2.89 -17.23
C GLY A 209 -9.94 3.69 -18.46
N GLU A 210 -10.87 4.62 -18.34
CA GLU A 210 -11.30 5.51 -19.42
C GLU A 210 -10.16 6.45 -19.86
N ILE A 211 -9.43 7.03 -18.89
CA ILE A 211 -8.25 7.88 -19.18
C ILE A 211 -7.17 7.05 -19.89
N TYR A 212 -6.88 5.85 -19.42
CA TYR A 212 -5.91 4.96 -20.05
C TYR A 212 -6.30 4.65 -21.51
N LYS A 213 -7.56 4.27 -21.75
CA LYS A 213 -8.08 4.00 -23.10
C LYS A 213 -8.02 5.23 -24.02
N ALA A 214 -8.33 6.42 -23.50
CA ALA A 214 -8.23 7.67 -24.26
C ALA A 214 -6.77 8.00 -24.64
N LYS A 215 -5.80 7.64 -23.78
CA LYS A 215 -4.38 7.91 -24.00
C LYS A 215 -3.72 6.98 -25.03
N TYR A 216 -4.08 5.68 -25.00
CA TYR A 216 -3.41 4.65 -25.80
C TYR A 216 -4.28 4.04 -26.91
N GLY A 217 -5.56 4.41 -27.00
CA GLY A 217 -6.52 3.85 -27.96
C GLY A 217 -6.99 2.44 -27.60
N THR A 218 -8.03 1.97 -28.31
CA THR A 218 -8.64 0.66 -28.05
C THR A 218 -7.80 -0.53 -28.55
N ASN A 219 -6.84 -0.30 -29.47
CA ASN A 219 -6.08 -1.39 -30.11
C ASN A 219 -5.03 -2.05 -29.21
N ILE A 220 -4.59 -1.37 -28.12
CA ILE A 220 -3.64 -1.96 -27.16
C ILE A 220 -4.37 -2.77 -26.09
N ALA A 221 -5.66 -2.47 -25.85
CA ALA A 221 -6.48 -3.20 -24.90
C ALA A 221 -6.66 -4.67 -25.25
N GLN A 222 -6.71 -5.03 -26.53
CA GLN A 222 -6.95 -6.42 -26.95
C GLN A 222 -5.79 -7.39 -26.65
N ASN A 223 -4.55 -6.91 -26.58
CA ASN A 223 -3.39 -7.73 -26.20
C ASN A 223 -3.12 -7.76 -24.70
N ASP A 224 -3.74 -6.88 -23.92
CA ASP A 224 -3.51 -6.74 -22.47
C ASP A 224 -4.81 -6.91 -21.65
N GLU A 225 -5.97 -7.10 -22.28
CA GLU A 225 -7.27 -7.26 -21.59
C GLU A 225 -7.28 -8.41 -20.57
N SER A 226 -6.44 -9.43 -20.76
CA SER A 226 -6.23 -10.49 -19.75
C SER A 226 -5.42 -10.04 -18.52
N LYS A 227 -4.78 -8.86 -18.58
CA LYS A 227 -3.92 -8.32 -17.51
C LYS A 227 -4.45 -7.02 -16.89
N VAL A 228 -5.37 -6.33 -17.56
CA VAL A 228 -5.94 -5.04 -17.09
C VAL A 228 -7.37 -5.28 -16.61
N THR A 229 -7.52 -6.04 -15.56
CA THR A 229 -8.80 -6.08 -14.86
C THR A 229 -8.85 -4.91 -13.88
N PHE A 230 -9.43 -3.78 -14.30
CA PHE A 230 -9.89 -2.71 -13.39
C PHE A 230 -11.08 -3.20 -12.54
N SER A 231 -11.01 -4.42 -12.03
CA SER A 231 -12.02 -5.02 -11.19
C SER A 231 -11.46 -5.19 -9.79
N PHE A 232 -12.07 -4.50 -8.86
CA PHE A 232 -11.86 -4.73 -7.44
C PHE A 232 -12.63 -5.99 -7.05
N ASP A 233 -11.95 -7.14 -6.98
CA ASP A 233 -12.51 -8.37 -6.44
C ASP A 233 -12.20 -8.46 -4.93
N PRO A 234 -13.20 -8.36 -4.06
CA PRO A 234 -13.02 -8.48 -2.62
C PRO A 234 -12.71 -9.92 -2.18
N THR A 235 -12.94 -10.91 -3.05
CA THR A 235 -12.78 -12.33 -2.71
C THR A 235 -11.36 -12.84 -2.91
N THR A 236 -10.52 -12.14 -3.70
CA THR A 236 -9.11 -12.51 -3.90
C THR A 236 -8.23 -12.38 -2.65
N GLY A 237 -8.77 -11.88 -1.52
CA GLY A 237 -8.15 -11.94 -0.20
C GLY A 237 -8.29 -13.29 0.50
N PHE A 238 -9.18 -14.17 0.06
CA PHE A 238 -9.51 -15.45 0.67
C PHE A 238 -9.50 -16.59 -0.36
N ARG A 239 -8.34 -17.02 -0.82
CA ARG A 239 -8.14 -18.43 -1.14
C ARG A 239 -7.38 -19.04 0.01
N LEU A 240 -8.10 -19.76 0.83
CA LEU A 240 -7.52 -20.79 1.67
C LEU A 240 -6.82 -21.83 0.77
N PRO A 241 -5.66 -22.35 1.18
CA PRO A 241 -4.99 -23.42 0.45
C PRO A 241 -5.83 -24.69 0.43
#